data_189d63f04945c681f2ef792b9fdd5655
#
_entry.id   189d63f04945c681f2ef792b9fdd5655
#
_cell.length_a   1.000
_cell.length_b   1.000
_cell.length_c   1.000
_cell.angle_alpha   90.00
_cell.angle_beta   90.00
_cell.angle_gamma   90.00
#
_symmetry.space_group_name_H-M   'P 1'
#
loop_
_entity.id
_entity.type
_entity.pdbx_description
1 polymer ?
#
loop_
_entity_poly.entity_id
_entity_poly.type
_entity_poly.pdbx_seq_one_letter_code
_entity_poly.pdbx_strand_id
1 'polypeptide(L)'
;VPLAIINHFRPTRDIGVNLRELFPEGYHERDLRLPRDPTPFTWRNFFLALDKLHKFAELWARLGLHPFRRRALRKAEAWILERMQGSDGVAAIFPGILNSLIAFKCLGYPNNHPNVIQCEEALRKHQHDNGERVWIEPCLSPGWDTAIVAIAMRESGVPEDHPALKRATDWLISKEIRFRGDWYHKNPTDVEPSGWVFEFENKWSPDIDDTAMVLLA
;
A
#
# COMPACT_ATOMS: atom_id res chain seq x y z
N VAL A 1 -1.66 -3.47 -7.02
CA VAL A 1 -1.13 -3.70 -8.38
C VAL A 1 0.33 -4.14 -8.35
N PRO A 2 1.27 -3.51 -7.61
CA PRO A 2 2.66 -3.97 -7.55
C PRO A 2 2.81 -5.44 -7.18
N LEU A 3 2.08 -5.92 -6.16
CA LEU A 3 2.09 -7.32 -5.74
C LEU A 3 1.71 -8.32 -6.85
N ALA A 4 0.87 -7.91 -7.82
CA ALA A 4 0.54 -8.76 -8.96
C ALA A 4 1.74 -8.98 -9.88
N ILE A 5 2.58 -7.96 -10.07
CA ILE A 5 3.85 -8.08 -10.81
C ILE A 5 4.82 -8.97 -10.04
N ILE A 6 5.00 -8.73 -8.74
CA ILE A 6 5.90 -9.52 -7.88
C ILE A 6 5.48 -10.99 -7.88
N ASN A 7 4.20 -11.27 -7.69
CA ASN A 7 3.68 -12.64 -7.71
C ASN A 7 3.85 -13.34 -9.06
N HIS A 8 3.89 -12.55 -10.14
CA HIS A 8 4.19 -13.09 -11.46
C HIS A 8 5.64 -13.56 -11.60
N PHE A 9 6.59 -12.74 -11.17
CA PHE A 9 8.03 -13.04 -11.29
C PHE A 9 8.55 -13.92 -10.15
N ARG A 10 7.89 -13.88 -8.97
CA ARG A 10 8.27 -14.62 -7.76
C ARG A 10 9.76 -14.49 -7.44
N PRO A 11 10.29 -13.27 -7.31
CA PRO A 11 11.69 -13.09 -6.98
C PRO A 11 12.00 -13.73 -5.63
N THR A 12 13.04 -14.51 -5.57
CA THR A 12 13.53 -15.16 -4.34
C THR A 12 15.00 -14.83 -4.14
N ARG A 13 15.39 -14.69 -2.88
CA ARG A 13 16.79 -14.54 -2.49
C ARG A 13 17.05 -15.44 -1.30
N ASP A 14 18.08 -16.25 -1.39
CA ASP A 14 18.57 -16.98 -0.24
C ASP A 14 19.26 -16.00 0.73
N ILE A 15 18.73 -15.91 1.94
CA ILE A 15 19.28 -15.08 3.01
C ILE A 15 20.03 -15.90 4.06
N GLY A 16 20.18 -17.22 3.86
CA GLY A 16 20.90 -18.11 4.76
C GLY A 16 20.24 -18.33 6.12
N VAL A 17 18.98 -17.89 6.31
CA VAL A 17 18.24 -18.03 7.57
C VAL A 17 17.46 -19.33 7.57
N ASN A 18 17.59 -20.11 8.64
CA ASN A 18 16.81 -21.32 8.87
C ASN A 18 15.57 -20.99 9.71
N LEU A 19 14.38 -21.29 9.21
CA LEU A 19 13.11 -21.00 9.87
C LEU A 19 12.62 -22.14 10.77
N ARG A 20 13.44 -23.19 11.02
CA ARG A 20 13.02 -24.34 11.83
C ARG A 20 12.59 -23.98 13.25
N GLU A 21 13.18 -22.94 13.82
CA GLU A 21 12.80 -22.41 15.15
C GLU A 21 11.35 -21.90 15.24
N LEU A 22 10.72 -21.59 14.09
CA LEU A 22 9.32 -21.14 14.03
C LEU A 22 8.32 -22.30 14.06
N PHE A 23 8.80 -23.53 13.95
CA PHE A 23 7.94 -24.70 13.96
C PHE A 23 7.97 -25.37 15.34
N PRO A 24 6.81 -25.75 15.91
CA PRO A 24 6.75 -26.56 17.12
C PRO A 24 7.54 -27.87 16.96
N GLU A 25 8.10 -28.40 18.05
CA GLU A 25 8.78 -29.68 18.02
C GLU A 25 7.89 -30.79 17.43
N GLY A 26 8.44 -31.57 16.51
CA GLY A 26 7.71 -32.62 15.80
C GLY A 26 6.91 -32.16 14.60
N TYR A 27 6.90 -30.86 14.28
CA TYR A 27 6.23 -30.32 13.08
C TYR A 27 7.21 -30.33 11.90
N HIS A 28 6.76 -30.87 10.77
CA HIS A 28 7.53 -30.84 9.53
C HIS A 28 6.91 -29.88 8.53
N GLU A 29 7.73 -29.19 7.72
CA GLU A 29 7.28 -28.28 6.66
C GLU A 29 6.23 -28.92 5.72
N ARG A 30 6.25 -30.26 5.61
CA ARG A 30 5.28 -31.01 4.79
C ARG A 30 3.88 -31.07 5.39
N ASP A 31 3.73 -30.79 6.70
CA ASP A 31 2.48 -30.89 7.45
C ASP A 31 1.66 -29.56 7.43
N LEU A 32 2.14 -28.56 6.68
CA LEU A 32 1.41 -27.30 6.43
C LEU A 32 0.15 -27.47 5.55
N ARG A 33 -0.26 -28.70 5.26
CA ARG A 33 -1.47 -28.96 4.49
C ARG A 33 -2.71 -28.82 5.37
N LEU A 34 -3.58 -27.89 5.01
CA LEU A 34 -4.89 -27.78 5.63
C LEU A 34 -5.72 -29.04 5.31
N PRO A 35 -6.17 -29.80 6.32
CA PRO A 35 -7.03 -30.95 6.09
C PRO A 35 -8.38 -30.51 5.53
N ARG A 36 -8.97 -31.38 4.70
CA ARG A 36 -10.32 -31.17 4.19
C ARG A 36 -11.33 -31.27 5.32
N ASP A 37 -12.35 -30.40 5.30
CA ASP A 37 -13.45 -30.47 6.24
C ASP A 37 -14.35 -31.66 5.87
N PRO A 38 -14.81 -32.48 6.85
CA PRO A 38 -15.75 -33.56 6.61
C PRO A 38 -17.07 -33.05 6.02
N THR A 39 -17.51 -31.85 6.39
CA THR A 39 -18.72 -31.21 5.86
C THR A 39 -18.43 -30.65 4.46
N PRO A 40 -19.14 -31.06 3.39
CA PRO A 40 -18.75 -30.76 2.03
C PRO A 40 -18.81 -29.25 1.66
N PHE A 41 -19.82 -28.52 2.14
CA PHE A 41 -20.07 -27.13 1.79
C PHE A 41 -19.60 -26.16 2.88
N THR A 42 -18.29 -26.11 3.12
CA THR A 42 -17.67 -25.14 4.04
C THR A 42 -16.76 -24.20 3.31
N TRP A 43 -16.52 -23.02 3.89
CA TRP A 43 -15.56 -22.05 3.37
C TRP A 43 -14.15 -22.66 3.23
N ARG A 44 -13.74 -23.53 4.15
CA ARG A 44 -12.47 -24.27 4.07
C ARG A 44 -12.38 -25.07 2.79
N ASN A 45 -13.38 -25.91 2.49
CA ASN A 45 -13.40 -26.73 1.29
C ASN A 45 -13.48 -25.89 0.01
N PHE A 46 -14.21 -24.77 0.05
CA PHE A 46 -14.27 -23.81 -1.05
C PHE A 46 -12.86 -23.22 -1.34
N PHE A 47 -12.16 -22.73 -0.33
CA PHE A 47 -10.80 -22.19 -0.53
C PHE A 47 -9.79 -23.27 -0.94
N LEU A 48 -9.90 -24.49 -0.44
CA LEU A 48 -9.07 -25.61 -0.91
C LEU A 48 -9.34 -25.97 -2.38
N ALA A 49 -10.57 -25.82 -2.85
CA ALA A 49 -10.91 -26.02 -4.26
C ALA A 49 -10.33 -24.88 -5.13
N LEU A 50 -10.43 -23.63 -4.66
CA LEU A 50 -9.80 -22.48 -5.31
C LEU A 50 -8.27 -22.61 -5.38
N ASP A 51 -7.62 -23.08 -4.31
CA ASP A 51 -6.18 -23.34 -4.30
C ASP A 51 -5.78 -24.38 -5.36
N LYS A 52 -6.55 -25.45 -5.50
CA LYS A 52 -6.32 -26.44 -6.56
C LYS A 52 -6.49 -25.86 -7.95
N LEU A 53 -7.53 -25.06 -8.16
CA LEU A 53 -7.76 -24.37 -9.44
C LEU A 53 -6.62 -23.39 -9.75
N HIS A 54 -6.16 -22.65 -8.75
CA HIS A 54 -5.03 -21.75 -8.89
C HIS A 54 -3.74 -22.50 -9.24
N LYS A 55 -3.44 -23.61 -8.56
CA LYS A 55 -2.29 -24.47 -8.87
C LYS A 55 -2.35 -25.06 -10.29
N PHE A 56 -3.54 -25.42 -10.73
CA PHE A 56 -3.76 -25.87 -12.11
C PHE A 56 -3.51 -24.73 -13.11
N ALA A 57 -4.03 -23.56 -12.85
CA ALA A 57 -3.79 -22.37 -13.69
C ALA A 57 -2.30 -21.99 -13.73
N GLU A 58 -1.58 -22.15 -12.61
CA GLU A 58 -0.12 -21.96 -12.56
C GLU A 58 0.64 -22.99 -13.41
N LEU A 59 0.25 -24.26 -13.34
CA LEU A 59 0.82 -25.30 -14.18
C LEU A 59 0.61 -24.97 -15.66
N TRP A 60 -0.60 -24.53 -16.02
CA TRP A 60 -0.90 -24.11 -17.39
C TRP A 60 -0.06 -22.88 -17.80
N ALA A 61 0.11 -21.93 -16.88
CA ALA A 61 0.96 -20.77 -17.12
C ALA A 61 2.43 -21.15 -17.34
N ARG A 62 2.95 -22.18 -16.65
CA ARG A 62 4.30 -22.72 -16.88
C ARG A 62 4.48 -23.33 -18.26
N LEU A 63 3.41 -23.84 -18.85
CA LEU A 63 3.41 -24.37 -20.24
C LEU A 63 3.35 -23.26 -21.32
N GLY A 64 3.45 -21.99 -20.92
CA GLY A 64 3.51 -20.86 -21.84
C GLY A 64 2.14 -20.37 -22.36
N LEU A 65 1.03 -20.95 -21.87
CA LEU A 65 -0.32 -20.65 -22.30
C LEU A 65 -0.94 -19.45 -21.55
N HIS A 66 -0.41 -18.23 -21.81
CA HIS A 66 -0.90 -16.99 -21.20
C HIS A 66 -0.86 -15.82 -22.18
N PRO A 67 -1.76 -15.80 -23.15
CA PRO A 67 -1.70 -14.85 -24.27
C PRO A 67 -1.82 -13.38 -23.84
N PHE A 68 -2.44 -13.09 -22.68
CA PHE A 68 -2.68 -11.72 -22.21
C PHE A 68 -1.63 -11.20 -21.22
N ARG A 69 -0.66 -12.01 -20.83
CA ARG A 69 0.31 -11.70 -19.77
C ARG A 69 1.09 -10.42 -20.02
N ARG A 70 1.67 -10.26 -21.22
CA ARG A 70 2.44 -9.06 -21.58
C ARG A 70 1.59 -7.78 -21.52
N ARG A 71 0.32 -7.88 -21.93
CA ARG A 71 -0.61 -6.76 -21.85
C ARG A 71 -0.98 -6.43 -20.41
N ALA A 72 -1.19 -7.44 -19.55
CA ALA A 72 -1.48 -7.27 -18.14
C ALA A 72 -0.31 -6.61 -17.40
N LEU A 73 0.93 -7.06 -17.62
CA LEU A 73 2.11 -6.45 -17.02
C LEU A 73 2.28 -5.00 -17.43
N ARG A 74 2.15 -4.67 -18.73
CA ARG A 74 2.22 -3.27 -19.20
C ARG A 74 1.14 -2.39 -18.59
N LYS A 75 -0.08 -2.90 -18.41
CA LYS A 75 -1.15 -2.13 -17.74
C LYS A 75 -0.85 -1.94 -16.25
N ALA A 76 -0.32 -2.96 -15.58
CA ALA A 76 0.08 -2.86 -14.18
C ALA A 76 1.23 -1.88 -13.99
N GLU A 77 2.23 -1.90 -14.85
CA GLU A 77 3.35 -0.95 -14.88
C GLU A 77 2.84 0.49 -15.10
N ALA A 78 2.04 0.72 -16.13
CA ALA A 78 1.46 2.03 -16.41
C ALA A 78 0.64 2.56 -15.23
N TRP A 79 -0.12 1.70 -14.55
CA TRP A 79 -0.88 2.05 -13.35
C TRP A 79 0.03 2.53 -12.20
N ILE A 80 1.17 1.85 -11.98
CA ILE A 80 2.15 2.27 -10.96
C ILE A 80 2.74 3.63 -11.32
N LEU A 81 3.21 3.77 -12.57
CA LEU A 81 3.84 5.00 -13.05
C LEU A 81 2.91 6.22 -12.95
N GLU A 82 1.63 6.05 -13.28
CA GLU A 82 0.63 7.09 -13.17
C GLU A 82 0.46 7.56 -11.72
N ARG A 83 0.42 6.64 -10.76
CA ARG A 83 0.20 6.95 -9.33
C ARG A 83 1.44 7.43 -8.58
N MET A 84 2.59 7.28 -9.17
CA MET A 84 3.82 7.92 -8.68
C MET A 84 3.92 9.40 -9.05
N GLN A 85 3.12 9.88 -10.03
CA GLN A 85 3.14 11.28 -10.45
C GLN A 85 2.44 12.17 -9.42
N GLY A 86 3.18 13.12 -8.86
CA GLY A 86 2.66 14.04 -7.84
C GLY A 86 2.27 13.35 -6.54
N SER A 87 3.01 12.30 -6.18
CA SER A 87 2.91 11.57 -4.93
C SER A 87 4.30 11.11 -4.50
N ASP A 88 4.50 10.92 -3.21
CA ASP A 88 5.73 10.33 -2.65
C ASP A 88 5.80 8.80 -2.87
N GLY A 89 5.31 8.33 -4.01
CA GLY A 89 5.22 6.92 -4.37
C GLY A 89 3.79 6.39 -4.29
N VAL A 90 3.61 5.12 -4.60
CA VAL A 90 2.26 4.51 -4.61
C VAL A 90 1.67 4.50 -3.22
N ALA A 91 0.55 5.21 -3.04
CA ALA A 91 -0.17 5.42 -1.79
C ALA A 91 0.63 6.18 -0.70
N ALA A 92 1.84 6.67 -0.99
CA ALA A 92 2.74 7.37 -0.06
C ALA A 92 3.00 6.63 1.26
N ILE A 93 2.89 5.29 1.27
CA ILE A 93 3.16 4.44 2.44
C ILE A 93 4.29 3.46 2.13
N PHE A 94 5.09 3.11 3.15
CA PHE A 94 6.24 2.23 3.02
C PHE A 94 5.96 0.94 2.23
N PRO A 95 4.89 0.14 2.52
CA PRO A 95 4.62 -1.08 1.77
C PRO A 95 4.28 -0.83 0.29
N GLY A 96 3.59 0.26 -0.02
CA GLY A 96 3.24 0.64 -1.39
C GLY A 96 4.47 0.99 -2.21
N ILE A 97 5.37 1.79 -1.64
CA ILE A 97 6.63 2.22 -2.25
C ILE A 97 7.58 1.03 -2.43
N LEU A 98 7.78 0.23 -1.37
CA LEU A 98 8.65 -0.95 -1.40
C LEU A 98 8.20 -1.97 -2.46
N ASN A 99 6.91 -2.29 -2.50
CA ASN A 99 6.39 -3.22 -3.49
C ASN A 99 6.50 -2.67 -4.92
N SER A 100 6.41 -1.35 -5.10
CA SER A 100 6.62 -0.71 -6.41
C SER A 100 8.09 -0.83 -6.84
N LEU A 101 9.04 -0.59 -5.93
CA LEU A 101 10.47 -0.78 -6.17
C LEU A 101 10.79 -2.22 -6.58
N ILE A 102 10.29 -3.21 -5.84
CA ILE A 102 10.46 -4.63 -6.16
C ILE A 102 9.85 -4.95 -7.54
N ALA A 103 8.65 -4.41 -7.84
CA ALA A 103 8.00 -4.61 -9.13
C ALA A 103 8.84 -4.05 -10.29
N PHE A 104 9.43 -2.86 -10.16
CA PHE A 104 10.33 -2.29 -11.15
C PHE A 104 11.58 -3.14 -11.36
N LYS A 105 12.16 -3.66 -10.28
CA LYS A 105 13.30 -4.59 -10.37
C LYS A 105 12.91 -5.88 -11.09
N CYS A 106 11.74 -6.42 -10.85
CA CYS A 106 11.19 -7.58 -11.57
C CYS A 106 10.97 -7.30 -13.05
N LEU A 107 10.58 -6.07 -13.41
CA LEU A 107 10.42 -5.63 -14.81
C LEU A 107 11.74 -5.32 -15.52
N GLY A 108 12.88 -5.38 -14.82
CA GLY A 108 14.22 -5.19 -15.39
C GLY A 108 14.70 -3.74 -15.36
N TYR A 109 14.09 -2.85 -14.57
CA TYR A 109 14.57 -1.48 -14.41
C TYR A 109 15.97 -1.46 -13.77
N PRO A 110 16.93 -0.73 -14.33
CA PRO A 110 18.26 -0.59 -13.75
C PRO A 110 18.22 0.28 -12.47
N ASN A 111 19.23 0.15 -11.60
CA ASN A 111 19.29 0.89 -10.34
C ASN A 111 19.30 2.41 -10.52
N ASN A 112 19.86 2.89 -11.60
CA ASN A 112 19.95 4.33 -11.94
C ASN A 112 18.71 4.86 -12.68
N HIS A 113 17.65 4.08 -12.81
CA HIS A 113 16.42 4.55 -13.45
C HIS A 113 15.70 5.56 -12.53
N PRO A 114 15.18 6.70 -13.03
CA PRO A 114 14.55 7.73 -12.21
C PRO A 114 13.46 7.20 -11.28
N ASN A 115 12.59 6.31 -11.75
CA ASN A 115 11.51 5.74 -10.94
C ASN A 115 12.03 4.82 -9.81
N VAL A 116 13.17 4.15 -10.00
CA VAL A 116 13.83 3.35 -8.96
C VAL A 116 14.42 4.28 -7.91
N ILE A 117 15.13 5.32 -8.33
CA ILE A 117 15.69 6.34 -7.44
C ILE A 117 14.58 7.03 -6.63
N GLN A 118 13.48 7.42 -7.29
CA GLN A 118 12.32 8.02 -6.60
C GLN A 118 11.77 7.10 -5.50
N CYS A 119 11.61 5.81 -5.77
CA CYS A 119 11.17 4.85 -4.74
C CYS A 119 12.18 4.74 -3.59
N GLU A 120 13.47 4.69 -3.88
CA GLU A 120 14.53 4.60 -2.86
C GLU A 120 14.57 5.86 -1.99
N GLU A 121 14.46 7.03 -2.58
CA GLU A 121 14.40 8.31 -1.87
C GLU A 121 13.14 8.42 -0.99
N ALA A 122 11.99 8.01 -1.53
CA ALA A 122 10.75 7.97 -0.75
C ALA A 122 10.85 6.99 0.43
N LEU A 123 11.43 5.79 0.24
CA LEU A 123 11.65 4.84 1.34
C LEU A 123 12.58 5.39 2.42
N ARG A 124 13.61 6.17 2.05
CA ARG A 124 14.50 6.81 3.02
C ARG A 124 13.81 7.81 3.92
N LYS A 125 12.74 8.48 3.45
CA LYS A 125 11.94 9.39 4.30
C LYS A 125 11.26 8.65 5.46
N HIS A 126 10.96 7.37 5.29
CA HIS A 126 10.36 6.52 6.33
C HIS A 126 11.39 5.90 7.28
N GLN A 127 12.68 6.08 7.00
CA GLN A 127 13.76 5.55 7.84
C GLN A 127 14.29 6.64 8.75
N HIS A 128 14.29 6.37 10.04
CA HIS A 128 14.84 7.24 11.07
C HIS A 128 16.08 6.60 11.68
N ASP A 129 17.13 7.41 11.86
CA ASP A 129 18.39 7.01 12.49
C ASP A 129 18.79 8.09 13.48
N ASN A 130 18.89 7.74 14.76
CA ASN A 130 19.35 8.65 15.81
C ASN A 130 20.79 8.34 16.29
N GLY A 131 21.52 7.51 15.56
CA GLY A 131 22.88 7.06 15.88
C GLY A 131 22.96 5.86 16.84
N GLU A 132 21.90 5.59 17.62
CA GLU A 132 21.81 4.43 18.52
C GLU A 132 20.85 3.36 17.97
N ARG A 133 19.80 3.79 17.32
CA ARG A 133 18.74 2.92 16.78
C ARG A 133 18.30 3.38 15.41
N VAL A 134 17.99 2.42 14.57
CA VAL A 134 17.33 2.63 13.28
C VAL A 134 15.93 2.04 13.37
N TRP A 135 14.92 2.81 12.96
CA TRP A 135 13.55 2.31 12.85
C TRP A 135 12.90 2.81 11.57
N ILE A 136 11.83 2.16 11.19
CA ILE A 136 11.05 2.48 10.01
C ILE A 136 9.63 2.83 10.45
N GLU A 137 9.13 3.97 10.01
CA GLU A 137 7.72 4.33 10.10
C GLU A 137 6.99 3.80 8.87
N PRO A 138 5.91 3.00 9.04
CA PRO A 138 5.21 2.41 7.89
C PRO A 138 4.42 3.45 7.09
N CYS A 139 4.06 4.56 7.70
CA CYS A 139 3.39 5.71 7.09
C CYS A 139 3.66 6.97 7.92
N LEU A 140 3.51 8.12 7.28
CA LEU A 140 3.48 9.43 7.91
C LEU A 140 2.03 9.92 7.86
N SER A 141 1.53 10.53 8.91
CA SER A 141 0.11 10.88 9.06
C SER A 141 -0.15 12.36 9.33
N PRO A 142 0.52 13.31 8.63
CA PRO A 142 0.42 14.71 8.97
C PRO A 142 -1.00 15.29 8.83
N GLY A 143 -1.81 14.80 7.88
CA GLY A 143 -3.20 15.22 7.74
C GLY A 143 -4.04 14.77 8.94
N TRP A 144 -4.00 13.49 9.23
CA TRP A 144 -4.69 12.86 10.35
C TRP A 144 -4.26 13.43 11.71
N ASP A 145 -2.95 13.47 11.96
CA ASP A 145 -2.40 13.93 13.23
C ASP A 145 -2.72 15.40 13.49
N THR A 146 -2.65 16.26 12.48
CA THR A 146 -3.00 17.67 12.61
C THR A 146 -4.49 17.84 12.99
N ALA A 147 -5.38 17.08 12.36
CA ALA A 147 -6.80 17.13 12.68
C ALA A 147 -7.08 16.65 14.12
N ILE A 148 -6.55 15.49 14.52
CA ILE A 148 -6.73 14.96 15.88
C ILE A 148 -6.17 15.93 16.94
N VAL A 149 -4.97 16.49 16.71
CA VAL A 149 -4.37 17.43 17.65
C VAL A 149 -5.19 18.70 17.75
N ALA A 150 -5.73 19.22 16.64
CA ALA A 150 -6.62 20.39 16.67
C ALA A 150 -7.88 20.12 17.49
N ILE A 151 -8.54 18.96 17.30
CA ILE A 151 -9.67 18.54 18.11
C ILE A 151 -9.28 18.45 19.59
N ALA A 152 -8.18 17.77 19.92
CA ALA A 152 -7.72 17.60 21.30
C ALA A 152 -7.41 18.94 21.97
N MET A 153 -6.84 19.91 21.26
CA MET A 153 -6.60 21.26 21.79
C MET A 153 -7.92 21.96 22.12
N ARG A 154 -8.91 21.90 21.24
CA ARG A 154 -10.23 22.50 21.48
C ARG A 154 -10.93 21.86 22.69
N GLU A 155 -10.96 20.54 22.74
CA GLU A 155 -11.55 19.79 23.87
C GLU A 155 -10.83 20.05 25.20
N SER A 156 -9.56 20.42 25.16
CA SER A 156 -8.77 20.83 26.33
C SER A 156 -9.00 22.29 26.74
N GLY A 157 -9.89 23.02 26.07
CA GLY A 157 -10.24 24.40 26.39
C GLY A 157 -9.32 25.45 25.78
N VAL A 158 -8.50 25.10 24.79
CA VAL A 158 -7.73 26.09 24.03
C VAL A 158 -8.69 26.96 23.21
N PRO A 159 -8.58 28.31 23.29
CA PRO A 159 -9.46 29.22 22.55
C PRO A 159 -9.40 29.00 21.03
N GLU A 160 -10.53 29.14 20.35
CA GLU A 160 -10.64 28.94 18.89
C GLU A 160 -9.73 29.91 18.09
N ASP A 161 -9.44 31.09 18.62
CA ASP A 161 -8.56 32.08 18.01
C ASP A 161 -7.07 31.84 18.25
N HIS A 162 -6.73 30.74 18.95
CA HIS A 162 -5.34 30.42 19.26
C HIS A 162 -4.49 30.26 17.98
N PRO A 163 -3.31 30.90 17.88
CA PRO A 163 -2.52 30.91 16.64
C PRO A 163 -2.14 29.53 16.10
N ALA A 164 -1.98 28.52 16.96
CA ALA A 164 -1.69 27.15 16.52
C ALA A 164 -2.90 26.51 15.78
N LEU A 165 -4.12 26.70 16.31
CA LEU A 165 -5.33 26.19 15.68
C LEU A 165 -5.56 26.87 14.32
N LYS A 166 -5.38 28.20 14.22
CA LYS A 166 -5.46 28.89 12.93
C LYS A 166 -4.49 28.34 11.89
N ARG A 167 -3.21 28.16 12.28
CA ARG A 167 -2.22 27.58 11.36
C ARG A 167 -2.57 26.15 10.97
N ALA A 168 -3.08 25.33 11.89
CA ALA A 168 -3.51 23.95 11.59
C ALA A 168 -4.66 23.94 10.60
N THR A 169 -5.68 24.78 10.82
CA THR A 169 -6.83 24.91 9.92
C THR A 169 -6.42 25.40 8.54
N ASP A 170 -5.61 26.46 8.45
CA ASP A 170 -5.12 26.98 7.18
C ASP A 170 -4.32 25.94 6.41
N TRP A 171 -3.50 25.17 7.13
CA TRP A 171 -2.72 24.08 6.52
C TRP A 171 -3.63 22.96 6.03
N LEU A 172 -4.58 22.47 6.84
CA LEU A 172 -5.54 21.43 6.43
C LEU A 172 -6.35 21.86 5.20
N ILE A 173 -6.86 23.09 5.18
CA ILE A 173 -7.58 23.63 4.01
C ILE A 173 -6.67 23.65 2.78
N SER A 174 -5.39 24.00 2.92
CA SER A 174 -4.43 24.00 1.82
C SER A 174 -4.15 22.60 1.25
N LYS A 175 -4.47 21.53 2.00
CA LYS A 175 -4.27 20.12 1.61
C LYS A 175 -5.54 19.45 1.08
N GLU A 176 -6.63 20.18 0.95
CA GLU A 176 -7.85 19.66 0.33
C GLU A 176 -7.58 19.14 -1.08
N ILE A 177 -8.00 17.90 -1.32
CA ILE A 177 -7.83 17.22 -2.60
C ILE A 177 -9.07 17.46 -3.46
N ARG A 178 -8.87 18.16 -4.57
CA ARG A 178 -9.88 18.42 -5.61
C ARG A 178 -9.56 17.66 -6.89
N PHE A 179 -9.08 16.44 -6.74
CA PHE A 179 -8.63 15.59 -7.84
C PHE A 179 -9.54 14.37 -8.00
N ARG A 180 -9.94 14.07 -9.24
CA ARG A 180 -10.72 12.88 -9.58
C ARG A 180 -9.80 11.65 -9.67
N GLY A 181 -9.48 11.06 -8.51
CA GLY A 181 -8.62 9.89 -8.38
C GLY A 181 -9.34 8.56 -8.61
N ASP A 182 -8.83 7.49 -7.97
CA ASP A 182 -9.34 6.13 -8.15
C ASP A 182 -10.80 5.95 -7.71
N TRP A 183 -11.25 6.69 -6.72
CA TRP A 183 -12.64 6.70 -6.26
C TRP A 183 -13.63 7.07 -7.37
N TYR A 184 -13.27 8.04 -8.22
CA TYR A 184 -14.11 8.50 -9.32
C TYR A 184 -14.31 7.44 -10.39
N HIS A 185 -13.28 6.63 -10.67
CA HIS A 185 -13.38 5.51 -11.63
C HIS A 185 -14.33 4.41 -11.15
N LYS A 186 -14.50 4.29 -9.82
CA LYS A 186 -15.42 3.32 -9.21
C LYS A 186 -16.84 3.83 -9.11
N ASN A 187 -16.98 5.10 -8.73
CA ASN A 187 -18.26 5.76 -8.52
C ASN A 187 -18.29 7.11 -9.28
N PRO A 188 -18.44 7.08 -10.62
CA PRO A 188 -18.57 8.31 -11.39
C PRO A 188 -19.76 9.14 -10.87
N THR A 189 -19.52 10.43 -10.64
CA THR A 189 -20.51 11.35 -10.09
C THR A 189 -20.26 12.75 -10.64
N ASP A 190 -21.30 13.59 -10.67
CA ASP A 190 -21.22 15.01 -11.03
C ASP A 190 -20.79 15.89 -9.84
N VAL A 191 -20.61 15.29 -8.66
CA VAL A 191 -20.16 16.02 -7.47
C VAL A 191 -18.69 16.42 -7.64
N GLU A 192 -18.39 17.67 -7.33
CA GLU A 192 -17.00 18.16 -7.33
C GLU A 192 -16.17 17.45 -6.25
N PRO A 193 -14.93 17.06 -6.58
CA PRO A 193 -14.05 16.41 -5.63
C PRO A 193 -13.74 17.33 -4.44
N SER A 194 -13.83 16.78 -3.24
CA SER A 194 -13.39 17.42 -2.00
C SER A 194 -13.11 16.31 -0.99
N GLY A 195 -11.95 16.34 -0.36
CA GLY A 195 -11.60 15.37 0.66
C GLY A 195 -10.14 15.47 1.07
N TRP A 196 -9.79 14.70 2.08
CA TRP A 196 -8.45 14.62 2.62
C TRP A 196 -7.96 13.18 2.65
N VAL A 197 -6.66 13.03 2.84
CA VAL A 197 -5.96 11.75 2.93
C VAL A 197 -5.08 11.72 4.16
N PHE A 198 -4.77 10.52 4.60
CA PHE A 198 -3.85 10.25 5.68
C PHE A 198 -2.48 10.90 5.44
N GLU A 199 -1.95 10.71 4.24
CA GLU A 199 -0.71 11.27 3.74
C GLU A 199 -0.99 12.39 2.74
N PHE A 200 -0.60 13.61 3.03
CA PHE A 200 -0.91 14.78 2.17
C PHE A 200 -0.28 14.74 0.77
N GLU A 201 0.71 13.89 0.54
CA GLU A 201 1.33 13.67 -0.78
C GLU A 201 0.67 12.53 -1.60
N ASN A 202 -0.56 12.13 -1.24
CA ASN A 202 -1.32 11.10 -1.91
C ASN A 202 -2.68 11.61 -2.44
N LYS A 203 -2.67 12.29 -3.57
CA LYS A 203 -3.90 12.84 -4.18
C LYS A 203 -4.87 11.80 -4.77
N TRP A 204 -4.44 10.53 -4.88
CA TRP A 204 -5.21 9.50 -5.59
C TRP A 204 -6.32 8.87 -4.77
N SER A 205 -6.19 8.89 -3.46
CA SER A 205 -7.03 8.10 -2.57
C SER A 205 -7.51 8.90 -1.34
N PRO A 206 -8.23 10.02 -1.54
CA PRO A 206 -8.95 10.63 -0.42
C PRO A 206 -9.94 9.61 0.12
N ASP A 207 -10.10 9.59 1.43
CA ASP A 207 -10.99 8.64 2.10
C ASP A 207 -11.97 9.34 3.06
N ILE A 208 -12.92 8.55 3.53
CA ILE A 208 -14.01 9.05 4.37
C ILE A 208 -13.50 9.35 5.77
N ASP A 209 -12.59 8.55 6.29
CA ASP A 209 -12.12 8.64 7.67
C ASP A 209 -11.31 9.91 7.87
N ASP A 210 -10.32 10.15 7.04
CA ASP A 210 -9.49 11.37 7.08
C ASP A 210 -10.33 12.62 6.79
N THR A 211 -11.23 12.55 5.80
CA THR A 211 -12.13 13.66 5.48
C THR A 211 -13.02 14.01 6.66
N ALA A 212 -13.61 13.01 7.33
CA ALA A 212 -14.45 13.25 8.50
C ALA A 212 -13.66 13.88 9.66
N MET A 213 -12.45 13.39 9.94
CA MET A 213 -11.60 13.93 11.00
C MET A 213 -11.21 15.39 10.73
N VAL A 214 -10.87 15.74 9.50
CA VAL A 214 -10.55 17.13 9.14
C VAL A 214 -11.77 18.04 9.24
N LEU A 215 -12.96 17.55 8.86
CA LEU A 215 -14.19 18.35 8.97
C LEU A 215 -14.66 18.55 10.41
N LEU A 216 -14.26 17.69 11.35
CA LEU A 216 -14.52 17.82 12.78
C LEU A 216 -13.54 18.75 13.47
N ALA A 217 -12.35 18.94 12.93
CA ALA A 217 -11.28 19.77 13.50
C ALA A 217 -11.52 21.26 13.26
#